data_7b814fffa36394f9dd8388a9703f0a1a
#
_entry.id   7b814fffa36394f9dd8388a9703f0a1a
#
_cell.length_a   1.000
_cell.length_b   1.000
_cell.length_c   1.000
_cell.angle_alpha   90.00
_cell.angle_beta   90.00
_cell.angle_gamma   90.00
#
_symmetry.space_group_name_H-M   'P 1'
#
loop_
_entity.id
_entity.type
_entity.pdbx_description
1 polymer ?
#
loop_
_entity_poly.entity_id
_entity_poly.type
_entity_poly.pdbx_seq_one_letter_code
_entity_poly.pdbx_strand_id
1 'polypeptide(L)'
;PDGRLLTSAGDRIYGRGELAKDTRFYGLYREGKHFRDPETREKLGIQALEIGTTRVISESEEVFTSLLNQTNEEVRIGDLFLPFADEQVSATFFPKSPDVDVHGVIIAVEGGVSSIGSLDVVAINRGSREGVATGDVLSVLKAGKRIKDTVKLSLIHI
;
A
#
# COMPACT_ATOMS: atom_id res chain seq x y z
N PRO A 1 16.93 -6.89 -27.66
CA PRO A 1 16.64 -5.61 -27.03
C PRO A 1 16.37 -4.63 -28.13
N ASP A 2 15.10 -4.59 -28.58
CA ASP A 2 14.64 -3.58 -29.49
C ASP A 2 14.61 -2.28 -28.71
N GLY A 3 15.29 -1.26 -29.21
CA GLY A 3 15.46 0.04 -28.56
C GLY A 3 14.19 0.87 -28.39
N ARG A 4 13.10 0.24 -27.93
CA ARG A 4 11.88 0.92 -27.48
C ARG A 4 12.09 1.44 -26.08
N LEU A 5 12.00 2.75 -25.94
CA LEU A 5 12.15 3.47 -24.67
C LEU A 5 10.95 3.34 -23.74
N LEU A 6 9.81 2.83 -24.21
CA LEU A 6 8.57 2.72 -23.45
C LEU A 6 7.95 1.34 -23.65
N THR A 7 7.59 0.69 -22.55
CA THR A 7 6.81 -0.56 -22.55
C THR A 7 5.32 -0.23 -22.50
N SER A 8 4.54 -0.91 -23.32
CA SER A 8 3.09 -0.71 -23.43
C SER A 8 2.34 -2.04 -23.40
N ALA A 9 1.03 -1.99 -23.28
CA ALA A 9 0.18 -3.18 -23.38
C ALA A 9 0.45 -3.95 -24.68
N GLY A 10 0.61 -5.27 -24.57
CA GLY A 10 1.00 -6.16 -25.69
C GLY A 10 2.49 -6.43 -25.80
N ASP A 11 3.34 -5.71 -25.07
CA ASP A 11 4.77 -5.98 -25.04
C ASP A 11 5.10 -7.20 -24.18
N ARG A 12 6.22 -7.86 -24.52
CA ARG A 12 6.75 -8.99 -23.75
C ARG A 12 7.80 -8.50 -22.78
N ILE A 13 7.67 -8.96 -21.55
CA ILE A 13 8.65 -8.73 -20.48
C ILE A 13 9.15 -10.08 -19.95
N TYR A 14 10.31 -10.05 -19.37
CA TYR A 14 10.97 -11.23 -18.82
C TYR A 14 11.09 -11.07 -17.31
N GLY A 15 10.66 -12.08 -16.58
CA GLY A 15 10.81 -12.15 -15.13
C GLY A 15 11.70 -13.31 -14.73
N ARG A 16 12.25 -13.23 -13.51
CA ARG A 16 13.04 -14.28 -12.88
C ARG A 16 12.46 -14.61 -11.52
N GLY A 17 12.36 -15.90 -11.21
CA GLY A 17 11.87 -16.40 -9.93
C GLY A 17 10.87 -17.51 -10.09
N GLU A 18 10.38 -17.99 -8.95
CA GLU A 18 9.37 -19.05 -8.91
C GLU A 18 7.98 -18.44 -9.07
N LEU A 19 7.17 -19.07 -9.93
CA LEU A 19 5.79 -18.68 -10.14
C LEU A 19 4.86 -19.48 -9.22
N ALA A 20 3.77 -18.88 -8.78
CA ALA A 20 2.71 -19.59 -8.07
C ALA A 20 2.04 -20.61 -9.00
N LYS A 21 1.78 -21.83 -8.50
CA LYS A 21 1.37 -22.98 -9.32
C LYS A 21 0.00 -22.83 -10.00
N ASP A 22 -0.89 -22.05 -9.40
CA ASP A 22 -2.30 -22.02 -9.78
C ASP A 22 -2.73 -20.74 -10.49
N THR A 23 -1.80 -19.85 -10.79
CA THR A 23 -2.13 -18.60 -11.51
C THR A 23 -1.15 -18.31 -12.64
N ARG A 24 -1.66 -17.71 -13.69
CA ARG A 24 -0.86 -17.13 -14.77
C ARG A 24 -0.98 -15.62 -14.82
N PHE A 25 -1.82 -15.03 -13.98
CA PHE A 25 -2.02 -13.59 -13.92
C PHE A 25 -1.28 -12.99 -12.73
N TYR A 26 -0.52 -11.95 -12.99
CA TYR A 26 0.30 -11.28 -12.01
C TYR A 26 0.10 -9.78 -12.11
N GLY A 27 0.07 -9.13 -10.95
CA GLY A 27 0.27 -7.70 -10.87
C GLY A 27 1.76 -7.37 -10.93
N LEU A 28 2.08 -6.27 -11.57
CA LEU A 28 3.41 -5.67 -11.54
C LEU A 28 3.44 -4.56 -10.52
N TYR A 29 4.38 -4.63 -9.59
CA TYR A 29 4.49 -3.69 -8.50
C TYR A 29 5.89 -3.13 -8.38
N ARG A 30 5.97 -1.86 -8.05
CA ARG A 30 7.22 -1.18 -7.68
C ARG A 30 7.27 -0.99 -6.18
N GLU A 31 8.43 -1.25 -5.59
CA GLU A 31 8.69 -0.97 -4.20
C GLU A 31 8.63 0.54 -3.97
N GLY A 32 7.73 0.95 -3.10
CA GLY A 32 7.53 2.34 -2.71
C GLY A 32 8.14 2.63 -1.34
N LYS A 33 7.39 3.32 -0.49
CA LYS A 33 7.84 3.74 0.84
C LYS A 33 7.90 2.56 1.82
N HIS A 34 8.96 2.53 2.63
CA HIS A 34 9.07 1.62 3.77
C HIS A 34 8.39 2.26 4.97
N PHE A 35 7.39 1.58 5.52
CA PHE A 35 6.69 2.03 6.71
C PHE A 35 7.34 1.51 7.97
N ARG A 36 7.52 2.41 8.92
CA ARG A 36 8.00 2.11 10.25
C ARG A 36 7.08 2.77 11.27
N ASP A 37 6.88 2.08 12.38
CA ASP A 37 6.21 2.67 13.53
C ASP A 37 7.02 3.88 14.03
N PRO A 38 6.41 5.07 14.17
CA PRO A 38 7.15 6.26 14.59
C PRO A 38 7.65 6.19 16.03
N GLU A 39 7.02 5.39 16.90
CA GLU A 39 7.38 5.24 18.30
C GLU A 39 8.37 4.10 18.52
N THR A 40 8.06 2.90 18.03
CA THR A 40 8.85 1.68 18.25
C THR A 40 9.95 1.45 17.23
N ARG A 41 9.89 2.12 16.07
CA ARG A 41 10.77 1.95 14.92
C ARG A 41 10.65 0.57 14.25
N GLU A 42 9.68 -0.22 14.64
CA GLU A 42 9.36 -1.51 14.02
C GLU A 42 9.07 -1.33 12.52
N LYS A 43 9.53 -2.25 11.70
CA LYS A 43 9.18 -2.30 10.27
C LYS A 43 7.76 -2.84 10.15
N LEU A 44 6.84 -2.03 9.63
CA LEU A 44 5.43 -2.39 9.46
C LEU A 44 5.15 -2.97 8.08
N GLY A 45 5.89 -2.54 7.06
CA GLY A 45 5.68 -3.01 5.70
C GLY A 45 6.33 -2.11 4.65
N ILE A 46 6.06 -2.45 3.40
CA ILE A 46 6.54 -1.73 2.22
C ILE A 46 5.32 -1.44 1.35
N GLN A 47 5.24 -0.23 0.84
CA GLN A 47 4.21 0.15 -0.12
C GLN A 47 4.51 -0.54 -1.46
N ALA A 48 3.55 -1.27 -1.99
CA ALA A 48 3.58 -1.79 -3.34
C ALA A 48 2.79 -0.84 -4.25
N LEU A 49 3.48 -0.18 -5.18
CA LEU A 49 2.88 0.70 -6.18
C LEU A 49 2.51 -0.15 -7.39
N GLU A 50 1.25 -0.21 -7.73
CA GLU A 50 0.78 -0.97 -8.89
C GLU A 50 1.21 -0.29 -10.18
N ILE A 51 2.02 -0.99 -10.98
CA ILE A 51 2.53 -0.53 -12.28
C ILE A 51 1.64 -1.04 -13.40
N GLY A 52 1.08 -2.22 -13.24
CA GLY A 52 0.20 -2.81 -14.26
C GLY A 52 -0.08 -4.28 -14.01
N THR A 53 -0.62 -4.93 -15.02
CA THR A 53 -0.99 -6.34 -14.97
C THR A 53 -0.39 -7.11 -16.13
N THR A 54 -0.09 -8.38 -15.90
CA THR A 54 0.57 -9.23 -16.89
C THR A 54 0.09 -10.67 -16.81
N ARG A 55 0.26 -11.39 -17.93
CA ARG A 55 -0.03 -12.82 -18.03
C ARG A 55 1.20 -13.58 -18.47
N VAL A 56 1.59 -14.60 -17.70
CA VAL A 56 2.68 -15.51 -18.05
C VAL A 56 2.27 -16.35 -19.25
N ILE A 57 3.09 -16.32 -20.30
CA ILE A 57 2.87 -17.05 -21.56
C ILE A 57 3.85 -18.20 -21.74
N SER A 58 5.02 -18.16 -21.13
CA SER A 58 6.02 -19.22 -21.17
C SER A 58 6.85 -19.20 -19.90
N GLU A 59 7.23 -20.37 -19.43
CA GLU A 59 8.07 -20.59 -18.25
C GLU A 59 9.21 -21.55 -18.64
N SER A 60 10.40 -21.25 -18.14
CA SER A 60 11.60 -22.08 -18.20
C SER A 60 12.26 -22.00 -16.84
N GLU A 61 13.00 -22.98 -16.43
CA GLU A 61 13.54 -23.24 -15.07
C GLU A 61 13.65 -22.03 -14.12
N GLU A 62 14.29 -20.94 -14.54
CA GLU A 62 14.48 -19.73 -13.71
C GLU A 62 13.87 -18.46 -14.30
N VAL A 63 13.47 -18.50 -15.58
CA VAL A 63 13.02 -17.32 -16.31
C VAL A 63 11.67 -17.58 -16.94
N PHE A 64 10.79 -16.62 -16.85
CA PHE A 64 9.50 -16.68 -17.51
C PHE A 64 9.27 -15.47 -18.40
N THR A 65 8.44 -15.66 -19.42
CA THR A 65 8.01 -14.60 -20.34
C THR A 65 6.57 -14.25 -20.01
N SER A 66 6.30 -12.97 -19.90
CA SER A 66 4.97 -12.44 -19.63
C SER A 66 4.56 -11.42 -20.67
N LEU A 67 3.27 -11.40 -20.97
CA LEU A 67 2.64 -10.42 -21.84
C LEU A 67 1.97 -9.35 -20.96
N LEU A 68 2.29 -8.09 -21.21
CA LEU A 68 1.66 -6.96 -20.53
C LEU A 68 0.21 -6.82 -21.00
N ASN A 69 -0.74 -6.89 -20.07
CA ASN A 69 -2.15 -6.68 -20.36
C ASN A 69 -2.53 -5.21 -20.25
N GLN A 70 -2.08 -4.58 -19.16
CA GLN A 70 -2.33 -3.17 -18.89
C GLN A 70 -1.15 -2.59 -18.11
N THR A 71 -0.85 -1.32 -18.38
CA THR A 71 0.17 -0.57 -17.63
C THR A 71 -0.38 0.79 -17.23
N ASN A 72 -0.17 1.15 -15.98
CA ASN A 72 -0.48 2.47 -15.42
C ASN A 72 0.76 3.36 -15.44
N GLU A 73 1.94 2.74 -15.37
CA GLU A 73 3.25 3.38 -15.45
C GLU A 73 4.20 2.55 -16.32
N GLU A 74 5.34 3.14 -16.68
CA GLU A 74 6.40 2.45 -17.38
C GLU A 74 7.00 1.32 -16.53
N VAL A 75 7.07 0.11 -17.10
CA VAL A 75 7.69 -1.05 -16.45
C VAL A 75 9.20 -0.90 -16.46
N ARG A 76 9.85 -1.12 -15.33
CA ARG A 76 11.30 -0.98 -15.16
C ARG A 76 11.92 -2.25 -14.61
N ILE A 77 13.22 -2.39 -14.85
CA ILE A 77 14.00 -3.46 -14.24
C ILE A 77 13.96 -3.28 -12.71
N GLY A 78 13.59 -4.34 -12.01
CA GLY A 78 13.41 -4.34 -10.55
C GLY A 78 11.95 -4.27 -10.11
N ASP A 79 10.99 -4.06 -11.02
CA ASP A 79 9.57 -4.22 -10.72
C ASP A 79 9.25 -5.70 -10.39
N LEU A 80 8.37 -5.92 -9.44
CA LEU A 80 8.07 -7.22 -8.85
C LEU A 80 6.80 -7.81 -9.48
N PHE A 81 6.83 -9.12 -9.71
CA PHE A 81 5.65 -9.90 -10.07
C PHE A 81 5.04 -10.47 -8.77
N LEU A 82 3.83 -10.06 -8.45
CA LEU A 82 3.07 -10.66 -7.35
C LEU A 82 1.81 -11.32 -7.92
N PRO A 83 1.48 -12.54 -7.46
CA PRO A 83 0.23 -13.17 -7.88
C PRO A 83 -0.93 -12.26 -7.53
N PHE A 84 -1.92 -12.18 -8.41
CA PHE A 84 -3.17 -11.55 -8.02
C PHE A 84 -3.72 -12.31 -6.83
N ALA A 85 -3.76 -11.64 -5.68
CA ALA A 85 -4.54 -12.15 -4.59
C ALA A 85 -6.02 -12.05 -5.04
N ASP A 86 -6.67 -13.18 -5.16
CA ASP A 86 -8.12 -13.25 -5.33
C ASP A 86 -8.78 -12.92 -3.97
N GLU A 87 -8.29 -11.85 -3.33
CA GLU A 87 -8.95 -11.25 -2.20
C GLU A 87 -10.25 -10.67 -2.74
N GLN A 88 -11.29 -11.47 -2.67
CA GLN A 88 -12.65 -10.96 -2.72
C GLN A 88 -12.77 -9.97 -1.57
N VAL A 89 -12.42 -8.71 -1.85
CA VAL A 89 -12.74 -7.62 -0.94
C VAL A 89 -14.23 -7.69 -0.77
N SER A 90 -14.67 -8.19 0.38
CA SER A 90 -16.09 -8.20 0.71
C SER A 90 -16.54 -6.75 0.63
N ALA A 91 -17.24 -6.41 -0.45
CA ALA A 91 -17.75 -5.07 -0.67
C ALA A 91 -18.82 -4.66 0.37
N THR A 92 -19.19 -5.61 1.23
CA THR A 92 -20.18 -5.40 2.29
C THR A 92 -19.51 -5.55 3.64
N PHE A 93 -19.33 -4.47 4.33
CA PHE A 93 -18.92 -4.44 5.75
C PHE A 93 -19.89 -3.55 6.53
N PHE A 94 -20.11 -3.93 7.79
CA PHE A 94 -20.98 -3.17 8.69
C PHE A 94 -20.08 -2.31 9.59
N PRO A 95 -20.22 -0.97 9.54
CA PRO A 95 -19.47 -0.08 10.42
C PRO A 95 -19.75 -0.40 11.89
N LYS A 96 -18.71 -0.61 12.68
CA LYS A 96 -18.80 -0.85 14.11
C LYS A 96 -17.65 -0.16 14.87
N SER A 97 -17.78 -0.03 16.16
CA SER A 97 -16.64 0.35 17.01
C SER A 97 -15.71 -0.84 17.20
N PRO A 98 -14.38 -0.62 17.31
CA PRO A 98 -13.46 -1.67 17.74
C PRO A 98 -13.86 -2.28 19.07
N ASP A 99 -13.59 -3.59 19.23
CA ASP A 99 -13.87 -4.30 20.47
C ASP A 99 -12.88 -3.95 21.60
N VAL A 100 -11.78 -3.30 21.25
CA VAL A 100 -10.73 -2.83 22.16
C VAL A 100 -10.45 -1.35 21.93
N ASP A 101 -9.90 -0.69 22.95
CA ASP A 101 -9.47 0.71 22.80
C ASP A 101 -8.19 0.78 21.96
N VAL A 102 -8.29 1.40 20.79
CA VAL A 102 -7.21 1.47 19.80
C VAL A 102 -6.69 2.89 19.70
N HIS A 103 -5.42 3.05 20.01
CA HIS A 103 -4.68 4.29 19.76
C HIS A 103 -3.58 4.05 18.74
N GLY A 104 -3.59 4.83 17.68
CA GLY A 104 -2.61 4.73 16.60
C GLY A 104 -2.30 6.07 15.96
N VAL A 105 -1.39 6.04 15.00
CA VAL A 105 -0.95 7.23 14.24
C VAL A 105 -1.11 6.94 12.77
N ILE A 106 -1.54 7.94 12.02
CA ILE A 106 -1.51 7.90 10.56
C ILE A 106 -0.06 8.01 10.11
N ILE A 107 0.42 7.00 9.39
CA ILE A 107 1.81 6.90 8.92
C ILE A 107 1.97 7.22 7.44
N ALA A 108 0.88 7.15 6.67
CA ALA A 108 0.87 7.53 5.27
C ALA A 108 -0.52 7.94 4.81
N VAL A 109 -0.55 8.71 3.74
CA VAL A 109 -1.74 9.07 2.97
C VAL A 109 -1.50 8.60 1.54
N GLU A 110 -2.48 8.00 0.92
CA GLU A 110 -2.43 7.62 -0.49
C GLU A 110 -2.19 8.87 -1.35
N GLY A 111 -1.42 8.72 -2.43
CA GLY A 111 -1.05 9.86 -3.27
C GLY A 111 0.05 10.77 -2.71
N GLY A 112 0.58 10.47 -1.49
CA GLY A 112 1.77 11.17 -0.96
C GLY A 112 1.56 12.59 -0.46
N VAL A 113 0.32 13.05 -0.31
CA VAL A 113 -0.03 14.37 0.24
C VAL A 113 0.09 14.39 1.77
N SER A 114 0.44 15.56 2.31
CA SER A 114 0.58 15.76 3.77
C SER A 114 -0.72 16.21 4.45
N SER A 115 -1.77 16.47 3.70
CA SER A 115 -3.09 16.85 4.20
C SER A 115 -4.11 15.80 3.85
N ILE A 116 -4.98 15.47 4.78
CA ILE A 116 -6.03 14.45 4.64
C ILE A 116 -7.35 15.16 4.42
N GLY A 117 -8.05 14.77 3.35
CA GLY A 117 -9.40 15.20 3.03
C GLY A 117 -10.44 14.10 3.23
N SER A 118 -11.66 14.40 2.88
CA SER A 118 -12.74 13.41 2.83
C SER A 118 -12.47 12.40 1.71
N LEU A 119 -12.67 11.11 1.98
CA LEU A 119 -12.44 9.97 1.07
C LEU A 119 -10.97 9.63 0.79
N ASP A 120 -10.02 10.30 1.42
CA ASP A 120 -8.62 9.89 1.29
C ASP A 120 -8.36 8.58 2.04
N VAL A 121 -7.52 7.73 1.44
CA VAL A 121 -7.07 6.48 2.06
C VAL A 121 -5.80 6.75 2.86
N VAL A 122 -5.78 6.26 4.08
CA VAL A 122 -4.64 6.42 4.99
C VAL A 122 -4.17 5.07 5.53
N ALA A 123 -2.87 4.95 5.74
CA ALA A 123 -2.31 3.84 6.49
C ALA A 123 -2.05 4.26 7.95
N ILE A 124 -2.41 3.37 8.87
CA ILE A 124 -2.18 3.55 10.31
C ILE A 124 -1.18 2.51 10.81
N ASN A 125 -0.54 2.79 11.94
CA ASN A 125 0.41 1.86 12.57
C ASN A 125 -0.24 0.82 13.50
N ARG A 126 -1.53 0.56 13.34
CA ARG A 126 -2.30 -0.45 14.08
C ARG A 126 -3.07 -1.34 13.10
N GLY A 127 -3.19 -2.61 13.41
CA GLY A 127 -3.84 -3.58 12.55
C GLY A 127 -4.51 -4.70 13.36
N SER A 128 -4.68 -5.86 12.74
CA SER A 128 -5.31 -7.02 13.37
C SER A 128 -4.59 -7.49 14.63
N ARG A 129 -3.28 -7.31 14.70
CA ARG A 129 -2.47 -7.62 15.89
C ARG A 129 -2.88 -6.79 17.10
N GLU A 130 -3.32 -5.55 16.89
CA GLU A 130 -3.80 -4.64 17.92
C GLU A 130 -5.32 -4.65 18.05
N GLY A 131 -5.99 -5.58 17.39
CA GLY A 131 -7.45 -5.77 17.49
C GLY A 131 -8.28 -4.92 16.53
N VAL A 132 -7.66 -4.30 15.53
CA VAL A 132 -8.41 -3.59 14.47
C VAL A 132 -8.90 -4.61 13.45
N ALA A 133 -10.18 -4.57 13.15
CA ALA A 133 -10.84 -5.45 12.20
C ALA A 133 -11.48 -4.66 11.05
N THR A 134 -11.74 -5.36 9.95
CA THR A 134 -12.48 -4.77 8.83
C THR A 134 -13.87 -4.32 9.28
N GLY A 135 -14.24 -3.08 8.95
CA GLY A 135 -15.49 -2.44 9.36
C GLY A 135 -15.37 -1.58 10.63
N ASP A 136 -14.25 -1.62 11.34
CA ASP A 136 -14.06 -0.76 12.49
C ASP A 136 -13.96 0.71 12.09
N VAL A 137 -14.64 1.56 12.87
CA VAL A 137 -14.67 3.01 12.69
C VAL A 137 -13.79 3.67 13.73
N LEU A 138 -12.79 4.41 13.29
CA LEU A 138 -11.85 5.12 14.16
C LEU A 138 -12.03 6.63 14.01
N SER A 139 -11.87 7.36 15.12
CA SER A 139 -11.87 8.82 15.12
C SER A 139 -10.49 9.36 14.81
N VAL A 140 -10.40 10.30 13.87
CA VAL A 140 -9.15 11.01 13.58
C VAL A 140 -9.07 12.27 14.43
N LEU A 141 -8.07 12.34 15.29
CA LEU A 141 -7.84 13.45 16.19
C LEU A 141 -6.57 14.21 15.76
N LYS A 142 -6.64 15.53 15.75
CA LYS A 142 -5.48 16.39 15.56
C LYS A 142 -5.02 16.93 16.92
N ALA A 143 -3.74 16.74 17.22
CA ALA A 143 -3.15 17.33 18.42
C ALA A 143 -3.31 18.87 18.39
N GLY A 144 -3.90 19.42 19.44
CA GLY A 144 -4.04 20.86 19.59
C GLY A 144 -2.67 21.55 19.72
N LYS A 145 -2.59 22.81 19.36
CA LYS A 145 -1.38 23.61 19.57
C LYS A 145 -1.25 23.93 21.07
N ARG A 146 -0.05 23.77 21.60
CA ARG A 146 0.27 24.36 22.92
C ARG A 146 0.35 25.87 22.78
N ILE A 147 -0.51 26.59 23.47
CA ILE A 147 -0.49 28.05 23.53
C ILE A 147 -0.01 28.45 24.90
N LYS A 148 1.00 29.33 24.96
CA LYS A 148 1.46 29.91 26.19
C LYS A 148 0.48 31.01 26.60
N ASP A 149 -0.14 30.84 27.77
CA ASP A 149 -0.94 31.91 28.36
C ASP A 149 0.00 33.04 28.82
N THR A 150 -0.02 34.14 28.11
CA THR A 150 0.83 35.29 28.41
C THR A 150 0.36 36.09 29.63
N VAL A 151 -0.89 35.87 30.09
CA VAL A 151 -1.47 36.54 31.25
C VAL A 151 -1.15 35.77 32.54
N LYS A 152 -1.30 34.45 32.51
CA LYS A 152 -1.04 33.58 33.69
C LYS A 152 0.26 32.80 33.62
N LEU A 153 1.06 32.98 32.55
CA LEU A 153 2.31 32.23 32.29
C LEU A 153 2.13 30.70 32.34
N SER A 154 0.92 30.20 32.13
CA SER A 154 0.58 28.78 32.09
C SER A 154 0.47 28.28 30.65
N LEU A 155 0.58 26.95 30.47
CA LEU A 155 0.34 26.29 29.20
C LEU A 155 -1.09 25.74 29.19
N ILE A 156 -1.87 26.10 28.17
CA ILE A 156 -3.18 25.52 27.92
C ILE A 156 -3.16 24.67 26.66
N HIS A 157 -3.87 23.57 26.67
CA HIS A 157 -4.13 22.72 25.51
C HIS A 157 -5.50 23.08 24.94
N ILE A 158 -5.51 23.45 23.70
CA ILE A 158 -6.74 23.67 22.93
C ILE A 158 -6.83 22.59 21.86
#